data_7d6aaa4748c1f18b45ce75c5ca1b1aa2
#
_entry.id   7d6aaa4748c1f18b45ce75c5ca1b1aa2
#
_cell.length_a   1.000
_cell.length_b   1.000
_cell.length_c   1.000
_cell.angle_alpha   90.00
_cell.angle_beta   90.00
_cell.angle_gamma   90.00
#
_symmetry.space_group_name_H-M   'P 1'
#
loop_
_entity.id
_entity.type
_entity.pdbx_description
1 polymer ?
#
loop_
_entity_poly.entity_id
_entity_poly.type
_entity_poly.pdbx_seq_one_letter_code
_entity_poly.pdbx_strand_id
1 'polypeptide(L)'
;MTPVPNDRVQRTYRVRIALFLIGAVLLVLLLSYLYEGIQTLNALEQIESDRDRWQRPSDVIQALNLHQGSVVVDFGCGVGYFALKLCPLVGKNGGVVAEDIRQQSLVFLRIRAFLRDQHNIKTIRGVMDDPRLPAGFADAVLIANTYHELTAPKLILHHLADSLKPGGRLVIIDRSPRSGFVASRETQTEHHELRLDLVETEVRNAGFEVISRQDRFIDRPEDDQVWWLIVTRKL
;
A
#
# COMPACT_ATOMS: atom_id res chain seq x y z
N MET A 1 29.22 -62.51 33.46
CA MET A 1 27.82 -61.97 33.31
C MET A 1 27.89 -60.52 32.89
N THR A 2 27.63 -60.22 31.63
CA THR A 2 27.57 -58.86 31.16
C THR A 2 26.19 -58.25 31.57
N PRO A 3 26.13 -57.04 32.16
CA PRO A 3 24.87 -56.46 32.60
C PRO A 3 23.97 -56.19 31.40
N VAL A 4 22.75 -56.69 31.43
CA VAL A 4 21.70 -56.42 30.39
C VAL A 4 21.33 -54.95 30.48
N PRO A 5 21.41 -54.19 29.39
CA PRO A 5 21.06 -52.76 29.40
C PRO A 5 19.60 -52.60 29.79
N ASN A 6 19.33 -51.69 30.75
CA ASN A 6 17.98 -51.40 31.21
C ASN A 6 17.19 -50.69 30.08
N ASP A 7 16.30 -51.41 29.43
CA ASP A 7 15.48 -50.96 28.31
C ASP A 7 14.74 -49.61 28.55
N ARG A 8 14.35 -49.32 29.79
CA ARG A 8 13.72 -48.03 30.16
C ARG A 8 14.69 -46.86 30.03
N VAL A 9 15.97 -47.05 30.41
CA VAL A 9 17.00 -46.01 30.33
C VAL A 9 17.32 -45.70 28.86
N GLN A 10 17.46 -46.74 28.05
CA GLN A 10 17.73 -46.57 26.61
C GLN A 10 16.56 -45.91 25.89
N ARG A 11 15.31 -46.25 26.22
CA ARG A 11 14.11 -45.62 25.65
C ARG A 11 14.02 -44.13 26.03
N THR A 12 14.29 -43.78 27.28
CA THR A 12 14.30 -42.39 27.74
C THR A 12 15.38 -41.58 27.03
N TYR A 13 16.56 -42.13 26.81
CA TYR A 13 17.66 -41.48 26.09
C TYR A 13 17.31 -41.25 24.62
N ARG A 14 16.74 -42.23 23.92
CA ARG A 14 16.29 -42.13 22.54
C ARG A 14 15.23 -41.06 22.39
N VAL A 15 14.25 -40.95 23.31
CA VAL A 15 13.22 -39.91 23.30
C VAL A 15 13.85 -38.53 23.48
N ARG A 16 14.81 -38.36 24.40
CA ARG A 16 15.49 -37.06 24.59
C ARG A 16 16.28 -36.63 23.36
N ILE A 17 16.98 -37.55 22.71
CA ILE A 17 17.68 -37.25 21.43
C ILE A 17 16.71 -36.87 20.36
N ALA A 18 15.58 -37.58 20.19
CA ALA A 18 14.55 -37.25 19.19
C ALA A 18 13.98 -35.88 19.44
N LEU A 19 13.64 -35.52 20.68
CA LEU A 19 13.15 -34.19 21.04
C LEU A 19 14.18 -33.09 20.76
N PHE A 20 15.45 -33.34 21.06
CA PHE A 20 16.54 -32.41 20.76
C PHE A 20 16.69 -32.19 19.24
N LEU A 21 16.64 -33.26 18.44
CA LEU A 21 16.75 -33.18 16.99
C LEU A 21 15.54 -32.43 16.38
N ILE A 22 14.33 -32.69 16.87
CA ILE A 22 13.13 -31.97 16.47
C ILE A 22 13.28 -30.47 16.78
N GLY A 23 13.73 -30.15 18.02
CA GLY A 23 13.97 -28.75 18.42
C GLY A 23 15.03 -28.07 17.54
N ALA A 24 16.11 -28.76 17.19
CA ALA A 24 17.13 -28.24 16.29
C ALA A 24 16.61 -28.00 14.89
N VAL A 25 15.82 -28.91 14.34
CA VAL A 25 15.15 -28.71 13.01
C VAL A 25 14.20 -27.52 13.04
N LEU A 26 13.36 -27.42 14.09
CA LEU A 26 12.44 -26.28 14.22
C LEU A 26 13.19 -24.94 14.34
N LEU A 27 14.30 -24.92 15.06
CA LEU A 27 15.15 -23.72 15.17
C LEU A 27 15.73 -23.33 13.80
N VAL A 28 16.26 -24.29 13.04
CA VAL A 28 16.79 -24.03 11.70
C VAL A 28 15.70 -23.49 10.77
N LEU A 29 14.51 -24.08 10.80
CA LEU A 29 13.37 -23.59 10.00
C LEU A 29 12.97 -22.16 10.41
N LEU A 30 12.92 -21.88 11.70
CA LEU A 30 12.64 -20.53 12.21
C LEU A 30 13.69 -19.51 11.74
N LEU A 31 14.98 -19.86 11.86
CA LEU A 31 16.08 -18.99 11.43
C LEU A 31 16.04 -18.74 9.91
N SER A 32 15.76 -19.78 9.11
CA SER A 32 15.57 -19.63 7.66
C SER A 32 14.42 -18.69 7.34
N TYR A 33 13.28 -18.85 8.00
CA TYR A 33 12.10 -17.98 7.80
C TYR A 33 12.39 -16.52 8.19
N LEU A 34 13.09 -16.30 9.31
CA LEU A 34 13.52 -14.96 9.73
C LEU A 34 14.50 -14.34 8.73
N TYR A 35 15.45 -15.13 8.23
CA TYR A 35 16.39 -14.68 7.20
C TYR A 35 15.68 -14.25 5.93
N GLU A 36 14.75 -15.04 5.40
CA GLU A 36 13.94 -14.68 4.24
C GLU A 36 13.10 -13.40 4.47
N GLY A 37 12.53 -13.25 5.66
CA GLY A 37 11.81 -12.04 6.06
C GLY A 37 12.70 -10.79 6.02
N ILE A 38 13.92 -10.87 6.54
CA ILE A 38 14.90 -9.77 6.51
C ILE A 38 15.28 -9.43 5.06
N GLN A 39 15.56 -10.45 4.23
CA GLN A 39 15.88 -10.24 2.82
C GLN A 39 14.73 -9.57 2.07
N THR A 40 13.49 -9.97 2.33
CA THR A 40 12.30 -9.33 1.75
C THR A 40 12.18 -7.86 2.15
N LEU A 41 12.40 -7.53 3.43
CA LEU A 41 12.37 -6.14 3.90
C LEU A 41 13.47 -5.29 3.24
N ASN A 42 14.69 -5.81 3.13
CA ASN A 42 15.80 -5.11 2.47
C ASN A 42 15.51 -4.89 0.98
N ALA A 43 14.95 -5.88 0.29
CA ALA A 43 14.57 -5.76 -1.12
C ALA A 43 13.48 -4.69 -1.32
N LEU A 44 12.48 -4.63 -0.43
CA LEU A 44 11.46 -3.58 -0.47
C LEU A 44 12.06 -2.19 -0.28
N GLU A 45 12.98 -2.00 0.66
CA GLU A 45 13.65 -0.71 0.87
C GLU A 45 14.46 -0.27 -0.35
N GLN A 46 15.12 -1.22 -1.02
CA GLN A 46 15.87 -0.93 -2.24
C GLN A 46 14.93 -0.53 -3.40
N ILE A 47 13.83 -1.27 -3.61
CA ILE A 47 12.80 -0.92 -4.60
C ILE A 47 12.22 0.48 -4.33
N GLU A 48 11.95 0.81 -3.07
CA GLU A 48 11.41 2.11 -2.67
C GLU A 48 12.43 3.24 -2.87
N SER A 49 13.71 2.99 -2.56
CA SER A 49 14.79 3.94 -2.83
C SER A 49 14.91 4.24 -4.33
N ASP A 50 14.75 3.22 -5.19
CA ASP A 50 14.72 3.42 -6.64
C ASP A 50 13.49 4.20 -7.08
N ARG A 51 12.30 3.90 -6.52
CA ARG A 51 11.09 4.68 -6.77
C ARG A 51 11.22 6.14 -6.37
N ASP A 52 11.90 6.43 -5.26
CA ASP A 52 12.13 7.81 -4.79
C ASP A 52 12.86 8.68 -5.81
N ARG A 53 13.71 8.09 -6.64
CA ARG A 53 14.47 8.82 -7.66
C ARG A 53 13.62 9.32 -8.83
N TRP A 54 12.53 8.59 -9.16
CA TRP A 54 11.75 8.90 -10.36
C TRP A 54 10.27 9.22 -10.10
N GLN A 55 9.66 8.68 -9.03
CA GLN A 55 8.22 8.81 -8.80
C GLN A 55 7.80 10.16 -8.20
N ARG A 56 8.76 11.03 -7.87
CA ARG A 56 8.51 12.37 -7.32
C ARG A 56 7.60 12.35 -6.09
N PRO A 57 7.86 11.52 -5.06
CA PRO A 57 6.95 11.33 -3.93
C PRO A 57 6.69 12.64 -3.16
N SER A 58 7.67 13.55 -3.10
CA SER A 58 7.52 14.85 -2.44
C SER A 58 6.44 15.70 -3.10
N ASP A 59 6.36 15.71 -4.44
CA ASP A 59 5.37 16.49 -5.18
C ASP A 59 3.96 15.88 -5.02
N VAL A 60 3.86 14.53 -5.04
CA VAL A 60 2.61 13.83 -4.76
C VAL A 60 2.09 14.14 -3.37
N ILE A 61 2.97 14.10 -2.36
CA ILE A 61 2.63 14.42 -0.97
C ILE A 61 2.22 15.89 -0.82
N GLN A 62 2.94 16.80 -1.46
CA GLN A 62 2.60 18.22 -1.46
C GLN A 62 1.20 18.49 -2.03
N ALA A 63 0.80 17.74 -3.07
CA ALA A 63 -0.52 17.86 -3.67
C ALA A 63 -1.67 17.55 -2.68
N LEU A 64 -1.43 16.72 -1.67
CA LEU A 64 -2.41 16.41 -0.61
C LEU A 64 -2.69 17.61 0.32
N ASN A 65 -1.79 18.60 0.37
CA ASN A 65 -1.90 19.79 1.23
C ASN A 65 -2.10 19.47 2.71
N LEU A 66 -1.33 18.52 3.22
CA LEU A 66 -1.40 18.06 4.60
C LEU A 66 -0.68 19.04 5.55
N HIS A 67 -1.11 19.02 6.82
CA HIS A 67 -0.50 19.72 7.93
C HIS A 67 -0.44 18.81 9.16
N GLN A 68 0.24 19.24 10.20
CA GLN A 68 0.26 18.54 11.48
C GLN A 68 -1.16 18.40 12.02
N GLY A 69 -1.54 17.18 12.38
CA GLY A 69 -2.89 16.85 12.82
C GLY A 69 -3.84 16.36 11.72
N SER A 70 -3.45 16.42 10.42
CA SER A 70 -4.27 15.90 9.33
C SER A 70 -4.48 14.39 9.43
N VAL A 71 -5.63 13.94 8.96
CA VAL A 71 -5.92 12.52 8.74
C VAL A 71 -5.93 12.25 7.24
N VAL A 72 -5.07 11.35 6.78
CA VAL A 72 -4.94 11.00 5.36
C VAL A 72 -5.18 9.52 5.14
N VAL A 73 -5.86 9.19 4.04
CA VAL A 73 -6.03 7.81 3.57
C VAL A 73 -5.03 7.53 2.46
N ASP A 74 -4.27 6.44 2.59
CA ASP A 74 -3.48 5.82 1.51
C ASP A 74 -4.30 4.64 1.01
N PHE A 75 -5.01 4.82 -0.11
CA PHE A 75 -5.93 3.85 -0.69
C PHE A 75 -5.18 2.94 -1.67
N GLY A 76 -5.28 1.62 -1.48
CA GLY A 76 -4.45 0.65 -2.18
C GLY A 76 -2.99 0.77 -1.76
N CYS A 77 -2.76 0.89 -0.44
CA CYS A 77 -1.46 1.25 0.14
C CYS A 77 -0.35 0.22 -0.11
N GLY A 78 -0.69 -1.00 -0.52
CA GLY A 78 0.26 -2.09 -0.66
C GLY A 78 1.04 -2.33 0.64
N VAL A 79 2.35 -2.44 0.52
CA VAL A 79 3.26 -2.59 1.67
C VAL A 79 3.66 -1.26 2.33
N GLY A 80 2.99 -0.15 1.97
CA GLY A 80 3.05 1.13 2.67
C GLY A 80 4.07 2.15 2.17
N TYR A 81 4.41 2.14 0.89
CA TYR A 81 5.35 3.11 0.33
C TYR A 81 5.00 4.55 0.66
N PHE A 82 3.74 4.98 0.42
CA PHE A 82 3.29 6.32 0.79
C PHE A 82 2.87 6.41 2.26
N ALA A 83 2.19 5.41 2.82
CA ALA A 83 1.76 5.44 4.22
C ALA A 83 2.90 5.73 5.19
N LEU A 84 4.07 5.09 5.00
CA LEU A 84 5.25 5.31 5.84
C LEU A 84 5.88 6.70 5.66
N LYS A 85 5.76 7.31 4.48
CA LYS A 85 6.22 8.69 4.20
C LYS A 85 5.25 9.75 4.75
N LEU A 86 3.95 9.46 4.73
CA LEU A 86 2.89 10.35 5.23
C LEU A 86 2.88 10.44 6.76
N CYS A 87 3.19 9.33 7.44
CA CYS A 87 3.12 9.21 8.90
C CYS A 87 3.87 10.31 9.66
N PRO A 88 5.17 10.62 9.39
CA PRO A 88 5.88 11.68 10.08
C PRO A 88 5.33 13.08 9.76
N LEU A 89 4.71 13.27 8.60
CA LEU A 89 4.22 14.58 8.15
C LEU A 89 2.95 15.00 8.88
N VAL A 90 2.05 14.08 9.12
CA VAL A 90 0.82 14.36 9.88
C VAL A 90 1.05 14.45 11.38
N GLY A 91 2.17 13.93 11.87
CA GLY A 91 2.59 14.01 13.27
C GLY A 91 1.72 13.19 14.22
N LYS A 92 2.00 13.33 15.53
CA LYS A 92 1.38 12.49 16.58
C LYS A 92 -0.13 12.74 16.75
N ASN A 93 -0.60 13.94 16.40
CA ASN A 93 -2.01 14.34 16.52
C ASN A 93 -2.81 14.03 15.24
N GLY A 94 -2.14 13.66 14.14
CA GLY A 94 -2.72 13.22 12.90
C GLY A 94 -2.70 11.69 12.76
N GLY A 95 -3.17 11.19 11.63
CA GLY A 95 -3.19 9.76 11.37
C GLY A 95 -3.12 9.42 9.89
N VAL A 96 -2.56 8.25 9.60
CA VAL A 96 -2.61 7.63 8.28
C VAL A 96 -3.52 6.41 8.37
N VAL A 97 -4.53 6.37 7.52
CA VAL A 97 -5.36 5.19 7.33
C VAL A 97 -4.91 4.51 6.04
N ALA A 98 -4.24 3.38 6.19
CA ALA A 98 -3.72 2.59 5.08
C ALA A 98 -4.72 1.49 4.73
N GLU A 99 -5.35 1.61 3.58
CA GLU A 99 -6.37 0.68 3.10
C GLU A 99 -5.79 -0.20 1.98
N ASP A 100 -6.07 -1.50 2.01
CA ASP A 100 -5.78 -2.44 0.91
C ASP A 100 -6.69 -3.67 1.05
N ILE A 101 -7.02 -4.29 -0.07
CA ILE A 101 -7.80 -5.54 -0.08
C ILE A 101 -6.96 -6.76 0.31
N ARG A 102 -5.63 -6.68 0.16
CA ARG A 102 -4.67 -7.76 0.40
C ARG A 102 -4.19 -7.75 1.84
N GLN A 103 -4.66 -8.70 2.63
CA GLN A 103 -4.28 -8.84 4.04
C GLN A 103 -2.78 -8.95 4.26
N GLN A 104 -2.06 -9.65 3.35
CA GLN A 104 -0.61 -9.83 3.46
C GLN A 104 0.12 -8.48 3.39
N SER A 105 -0.28 -7.60 2.45
CA SER A 105 0.28 -6.25 2.32
C SER A 105 0.15 -5.46 3.61
N LEU A 106 -1.04 -5.50 4.23
CA LEU A 106 -1.30 -4.81 5.50
C LEU A 106 -0.50 -5.38 6.68
N VAL A 107 -0.24 -6.69 6.70
CA VAL A 107 0.64 -7.32 7.70
C VAL A 107 2.07 -6.81 7.54
N PHE A 108 2.60 -6.81 6.31
CA PHE A 108 3.93 -6.27 6.04
C PHE A 108 4.05 -4.79 6.41
N LEU A 109 3.05 -3.97 6.05
CA LEU A 109 3.02 -2.57 6.45
C LEU A 109 3.10 -2.39 7.97
N ARG A 110 2.31 -3.17 8.74
CA ARG A 110 2.34 -3.08 10.22
C ARG A 110 3.71 -3.43 10.80
N ILE A 111 4.37 -4.45 10.26
CA ILE A 111 5.73 -4.82 10.67
C ILE A 111 6.70 -3.67 10.37
N ARG A 112 6.64 -3.10 9.17
CA ARG A 112 7.50 -1.98 8.75
C ARG A 112 7.26 -0.72 9.58
N ALA A 113 6.00 -0.39 9.86
CA ALA A 113 5.62 0.73 10.72
C ALA A 113 6.17 0.55 12.14
N PHE A 114 6.03 -0.65 12.71
CA PHE A 114 6.59 -0.99 14.03
C PHE A 114 8.13 -0.84 14.06
N LEU A 115 8.84 -1.35 13.05
CA LEU A 115 10.30 -1.24 12.95
C LEU A 115 10.79 0.21 12.80
N ARG A 116 9.93 1.12 12.32
CA ARG A 116 10.21 2.56 12.15
C ARG A 116 9.65 3.44 13.28
N ASP A 117 9.15 2.84 14.36
CA ASP A 117 8.50 3.57 15.48
C ASP A 117 7.34 4.48 15.04
N GLN A 118 6.60 4.06 14.02
CA GLN A 118 5.47 4.80 13.45
C GLN A 118 4.14 4.24 13.96
N HIS A 119 3.55 4.88 14.98
CA HIS A 119 2.38 4.37 15.70
C HIS A 119 1.03 4.96 15.27
N ASN A 120 1.03 5.98 14.42
CA ASN A 120 -0.16 6.67 13.93
C ASN A 120 -0.63 6.17 12.55
N ILE A 121 -0.24 4.94 12.15
CA ILE A 121 -0.76 4.25 10.98
C ILE A 121 -1.80 3.21 11.41
N LYS A 122 -3.03 3.36 10.92
CA LYS A 122 -4.12 2.39 11.09
C LYS A 122 -4.37 1.67 9.78
N THR A 123 -4.39 0.34 9.79
CA THR A 123 -4.69 -0.45 8.59
C THR A 123 -6.17 -0.83 8.53
N ILE A 124 -6.78 -0.73 7.36
CA ILE A 124 -8.15 -1.18 7.09
C ILE A 124 -8.08 -2.17 5.91
N ARG A 125 -8.74 -3.31 6.04
CA ARG A 125 -8.92 -4.23 4.92
C ARG A 125 -10.25 -3.95 4.26
N GLY A 126 -10.20 -3.37 3.06
CA GLY A 126 -11.36 -3.19 2.18
C GLY A 126 -11.76 -4.46 1.43
N VAL A 127 -12.72 -4.29 0.54
CA VAL A 127 -13.13 -5.26 -0.49
C VAL A 127 -13.20 -4.55 -1.84
N MET A 128 -13.43 -5.27 -2.92
CA MET A 128 -13.31 -4.74 -4.29
C MET A 128 -14.20 -3.52 -4.59
N ASP A 129 -15.32 -3.37 -3.89
CA ASP A 129 -16.33 -2.33 -4.10
C ASP A 129 -16.59 -1.46 -2.86
N ASP A 130 -15.97 -1.77 -1.71
CA ASP A 130 -16.12 -1.02 -0.47
C ASP A 130 -14.78 -0.96 0.31
N PRO A 131 -14.18 0.24 0.46
CA PRO A 131 -12.96 0.43 1.24
C PRO A 131 -13.20 0.38 2.76
N ARG A 132 -14.43 0.30 3.21
CA ARG A 132 -14.86 0.26 4.63
C ARG A 132 -14.36 1.46 5.44
N LEU A 133 -14.26 2.61 4.80
CA LEU A 133 -13.81 3.85 5.43
C LEU A 133 -14.97 4.52 6.17
N PRO A 134 -14.75 5.10 7.36
CA PRO A 134 -15.76 5.93 8.03
C PRO A 134 -16.10 7.18 7.22
N ALA A 135 -17.29 7.72 7.40
CA ALA A 135 -17.69 8.96 6.76
C ALA A 135 -17.06 10.20 7.42
N GLY A 136 -16.72 11.21 6.62
CA GLY A 136 -16.39 12.58 7.06
C GLY A 136 -15.16 12.71 7.96
N PHE A 137 -14.19 11.79 7.89
CA PHE A 137 -13.06 11.78 8.81
C PHE A 137 -11.73 12.22 8.20
N ALA A 138 -11.56 12.06 6.87
CA ALA A 138 -10.29 12.27 6.21
C ALA A 138 -10.15 13.69 5.66
N ASP A 139 -8.98 14.29 5.83
CA ASP A 139 -8.62 15.56 5.22
C ASP A 139 -8.16 15.38 3.76
N ALA A 140 -7.55 14.22 3.47
CA ALA A 140 -7.14 13.86 2.12
C ALA A 140 -7.14 12.35 1.88
N VAL A 141 -7.26 11.97 0.62
CA VAL A 141 -7.10 10.59 0.12
C VAL A 141 -6.05 10.61 -1.00
N LEU A 142 -5.12 9.67 -0.94
CA LEU A 142 -4.16 9.36 -2.00
C LEU A 142 -4.53 8.03 -2.65
N ILE A 143 -4.56 8.00 -3.98
CA ILE A 143 -4.56 6.77 -4.78
C ILE A 143 -3.33 6.80 -5.66
N ALA A 144 -2.38 5.88 -5.43
CA ALA A 144 -1.13 5.86 -6.17
C ALA A 144 -0.89 4.51 -6.84
N ASN A 145 -0.93 4.49 -8.18
CA ASN A 145 -0.73 3.28 -8.99
C ASN A 145 -1.72 2.15 -8.63
N THR A 146 -2.97 2.51 -8.41
CA THR A 146 -4.03 1.59 -7.97
C THR A 146 -5.35 1.85 -8.67
N TYR A 147 -5.57 3.10 -9.17
CA TYR A 147 -6.86 3.48 -9.74
C TYR A 147 -7.20 2.65 -11.01
N HIS A 148 -6.20 2.27 -11.79
CA HIS A 148 -6.38 1.39 -12.95
C HIS A 148 -6.85 -0.03 -12.57
N GLU A 149 -6.66 -0.49 -11.33
CA GLU A 149 -7.12 -1.81 -10.86
C GLU A 149 -8.59 -1.81 -10.44
N LEU A 150 -9.25 -0.64 -10.36
CA LEU A 150 -10.63 -0.55 -9.87
C LEU A 150 -11.64 -1.13 -10.87
N THR A 151 -12.35 -2.16 -10.46
CA THR A 151 -13.46 -2.77 -11.21
C THR A 151 -14.78 -2.06 -11.02
N ALA A 152 -14.95 -1.31 -9.91
CA ALA A 152 -16.15 -0.54 -9.57
C ALA A 152 -15.79 0.92 -9.21
N PRO A 153 -15.13 1.70 -10.12
CA PRO A 153 -14.59 3.02 -9.81
C PRO A 153 -15.67 4.00 -9.31
N LYS A 154 -16.88 3.93 -9.85
CA LYS A 154 -17.98 4.79 -9.42
C LYS A 154 -18.35 4.57 -7.94
N LEU A 155 -18.43 3.32 -7.49
CA LEU A 155 -18.74 3.01 -6.08
C LEU A 155 -17.59 3.43 -5.17
N ILE A 156 -16.36 3.11 -5.54
CA ILE A 156 -15.17 3.49 -4.77
C ILE A 156 -15.09 5.02 -4.65
N LEU A 157 -15.22 5.78 -5.74
CA LEU A 157 -15.20 7.24 -5.69
C LEU A 157 -16.31 7.81 -4.78
N HIS A 158 -17.49 7.19 -4.77
CA HIS A 158 -18.56 7.59 -3.86
C HIS A 158 -18.18 7.37 -2.40
N HIS A 159 -17.68 6.19 -2.05
CA HIS A 159 -17.17 5.90 -0.70
C HIS A 159 -16.04 6.82 -0.27
N LEU A 160 -15.12 7.16 -1.19
CA LEU A 160 -14.04 8.11 -0.91
C LEU A 160 -14.56 9.52 -0.70
N ALA A 161 -15.53 9.95 -1.52
CA ALA A 161 -16.21 11.23 -1.32
C ALA A 161 -16.90 11.28 0.06
N ASP A 162 -17.59 10.21 0.45
CA ASP A 162 -18.24 10.12 1.77
C ASP A 162 -17.23 10.17 2.90
N SER A 163 -16.07 9.53 2.76
CA SER A 163 -15.02 9.50 3.78
C SER A 163 -14.31 10.84 3.99
N LEU A 164 -14.27 11.68 2.95
CA LEU A 164 -13.65 12.98 3.02
C LEU A 164 -14.51 14.02 3.76
N LYS A 165 -13.85 14.87 4.53
CA LYS A 165 -14.43 16.09 5.07
C LYS A 165 -14.84 17.04 3.94
N PRO A 166 -15.77 17.99 4.13
CA PRO A 166 -16.05 19.04 3.17
C PRO A 166 -14.75 19.79 2.78
N GLY A 167 -14.50 19.95 1.50
CA GLY A 167 -13.28 20.56 0.98
C GLY A 167 -12.04 19.67 1.03
N GLY A 168 -12.15 18.43 1.51
CA GLY A 168 -11.06 17.44 1.54
C GLY A 168 -10.55 17.09 0.14
N ARG A 169 -9.29 16.71 0.02
CA ARG A 169 -8.63 16.44 -1.27
C ARG A 169 -8.60 14.96 -1.62
N LEU A 170 -8.84 14.67 -2.90
CA LEU A 170 -8.50 13.39 -3.51
C LEU A 170 -7.38 13.64 -4.53
N VAL A 171 -6.25 12.96 -4.35
CA VAL A 171 -5.10 12.99 -5.26
C VAL A 171 -4.93 11.62 -5.86
N ILE A 172 -4.89 11.55 -7.19
CA ILE A 172 -4.67 10.30 -7.92
C ILE A 172 -3.44 10.47 -8.81
N ILE A 173 -2.52 9.51 -8.72
CA ILE A 173 -1.38 9.38 -9.63
C ILE A 173 -1.40 7.99 -10.22
N ASP A 174 -1.39 7.89 -11.56
CA ASP A 174 -1.43 6.60 -12.24
C ASP A 174 -0.77 6.67 -13.62
N ARG A 175 -0.65 5.51 -14.28
CA ARG A 175 -0.02 5.38 -15.58
C ARG A 175 -0.97 5.73 -16.71
N SER A 176 -0.42 6.38 -17.73
CA SER A 176 -1.11 6.73 -18.96
C SER A 176 -0.67 5.82 -20.11
N PRO A 177 -1.58 5.42 -21.00
CA PRO A 177 -1.20 4.85 -22.29
C PRO A 177 -0.30 5.83 -23.05
N ARG A 178 0.87 5.36 -23.50
CA ARG A 178 1.77 6.22 -24.27
C ARG A 178 1.27 6.46 -25.68
N SER A 179 0.64 5.47 -26.30
CA SER A 179 -0.02 5.60 -27.59
C SER A 179 -1.39 6.26 -27.45
N GLY A 180 -1.74 7.17 -28.36
CA GLY A 180 -3.07 7.80 -28.42
C GLY A 180 -4.23 6.82 -28.73
N PHE A 181 -4.05 5.53 -28.51
CA PHE A 181 -5.02 4.49 -28.76
C PHE A 181 -6.22 4.65 -27.80
N VAL A 182 -7.39 4.88 -28.36
CA VAL A 182 -8.65 4.98 -27.61
C VAL A 182 -9.20 3.58 -27.41
N ALA A 183 -8.82 2.94 -26.31
CA ALA A 183 -9.37 1.67 -25.88
C ALA A 183 -10.51 1.88 -24.87
N SER A 184 -11.34 0.86 -24.68
CA SER A 184 -12.31 0.84 -23.59
C SER A 184 -11.58 0.91 -22.22
N ARG A 185 -12.31 1.27 -21.15
CA ARG A 185 -11.75 1.27 -19.80
C ARG A 185 -11.20 -0.11 -19.42
N GLU A 186 -11.93 -1.16 -19.77
CA GLU A 186 -11.57 -2.54 -19.49
C GLU A 186 -10.22 -2.90 -20.12
N THR A 187 -10.03 -2.58 -21.41
CA THR A 187 -8.77 -2.82 -22.11
C THR A 187 -7.63 -2.01 -21.50
N GLN A 188 -7.87 -0.75 -21.14
CA GLN A 188 -6.86 0.08 -20.45
C GLN A 188 -6.48 -0.52 -19.10
N THR A 189 -7.45 -1.01 -18.32
CA THR A 189 -7.24 -1.70 -17.04
C THR A 189 -6.39 -2.98 -17.20
N GLU A 190 -6.67 -3.78 -18.23
CA GLU A 190 -5.88 -4.99 -18.55
C GLU A 190 -4.40 -4.67 -18.82
N HIS A 191 -4.11 -3.50 -19.37
CA HIS A 191 -2.74 -3.00 -19.59
C HIS A 191 -2.17 -2.23 -18.40
N HIS A 192 -2.90 -2.15 -17.28
CA HIS A 192 -2.50 -1.37 -16.09
C HIS A 192 -2.25 0.10 -16.37
N GLU A 193 -3.03 0.70 -17.26
CA GLU A 193 -2.93 2.08 -17.70
C GLU A 193 -4.32 2.69 -17.79
N LEU A 194 -4.45 4.00 -17.55
CA LEU A 194 -5.69 4.74 -17.74
C LEU A 194 -5.41 6.13 -18.29
N ARG A 195 -6.24 6.58 -19.23
CA ARG A 195 -6.20 7.97 -19.72
C ARG A 195 -6.75 8.91 -18.67
N LEU A 196 -6.05 10.02 -18.47
CA LEU A 196 -6.43 11.04 -17.49
C LEU A 196 -7.80 11.67 -17.76
N ASP A 197 -8.17 11.88 -19.03
CA ASP A 197 -9.49 12.46 -19.40
C ASP A 197 -10.66 11.53 -19.00
N LEU A 198 -10.49 10.23 -19.07
CA LEU A 198 -11.45 9.27 -18.55
C LEU A 198 -11.60 9.43 -17.02
N VAL A 199 -10.47 9.41 -16.30
CA VAL A 199 -10.45 9.55 -14.84
C VAL A 199 -11.00 10.91 -14.40
N GLU A 200 -10.68 11.99 -15.10
CA GLU A 200 -11.26 13.31 -14.83
C GLU A 200 -12.79 13.30 -14.95
N THR A 201 -13.33 12.63 -15.96
CA THR A 201 -14.76 12.47 -16.12
C THR A 201 -15.37 11.68 -14.95
N GLU A 202 -14.73 10.59 -14.55
CA GLU A 202 -15.20 9.74 -13.44
C GLU A 202 -15.22 10.51 -12.11
N VAL A 203 -14.15 11.27 -11.78
CA VAL A 203 -14.10 12.06 -10.54
C VAL A 203 -15.10 13.22 -10.52
N ARG A 204 -15.29 13.91 -11.65
CA ARG A 204 -16.34 14.96 -11.76
C ARG A 204 -17.74 14.40 -11.55
N ASN A 205 -18.04 13.24 -12.15
CA ASN A 205 -19.33 12.56 -11.98
C ASN A 205 -19.56 12.08 -10.54
N ALA A 206 -18.49 11.88 -9.76
CA ALA A 206 -18.55 11.52 -8.34
C ALA A 206 -18.62 12.74 -7.39
N GLY A 207 -18.78 13.97 -7.92
CA GLY A 207 -18.94 15.19 -7.12
C GLY A 207 -17.63 15.84 -6.68
N PHE A 208 -16.54 15.59 -7.40
CA PHE A 208 -15.27 16.28 -7.15
C PHE A 208 -15.04 17.43 -8.13
N GLU A 209 -14.50 18.53 -7.62
CA GLU A 209 -13.96 19.61 -8.43
C GLU A 209 -12.48 19.34 -8.74
N VAL A 210 -12.08 19.44 -10.01
CA VAL A 210 -10.66 19.31 -10.40
C VAL A 210 -9.95 20.62 -10.13
N ILE A 211 -8.94 20.59 -9.27
CA ILE A 211 -8.09 21.74 -8.92
C ILE A 211 -6.94 21.87 -9.91
N SER A 212 -6.28 20.76 -10.21
CA SER A 212 -5.18 20.73 -11.17
C SER A 212 -5.01 19.33 -11.79
N ARG A 213 -4.44 19.30 -12.99
CA ARG A 213 -4.07 18.08 -13.70
C ARG A 213 -2.72 18.26 -14.38
N GLN A 214 -1.94 17.20 -14.44
CA GLN A 214 -0.65 17.13 -15.11
C GLN A 214 -0.59 15.83 -15.91
N ASP A 215 -0.76 15.93 -17.24
CA ASP A 215 -0.84 14.76 -18.15
C ASP A 215 0.48 14.00 -18.28
N ARG A 216 1.59 14.69 -18.06
CA ARG A 216 2.97 14.13 -18.08
C ARG A 216 3.69 14.52 -16.78
N PHE A 217 3.10 14.15 -15.66
CA PHE A 217 3.70 14.41 -14.35
C PHE A 217 5.06 13.71 -14.20
N ILE A 218 5.15 12.47 -14.70
CA ILE A 218 6.39 11.71 -14.83
C ILE A 218 6.46 11.19 -16.27
N ASP A 219 7.61 11.35 -16.90
CA ASP A 219 7.90 10.80 -18.22
C ASP A 219 9.18 9.99 -18.15
N ARG A 220 9.09 8.68 -18.42
CA ARG A 220 10.18 7.72 -18.39
C ARG A 220 10.30 7.03 -19.73
N PRO A 221 10.97 7.67 -20.72
CA PRO A 221 11.12 7.10 -22.06
C PRO A 221 11.87 5.75 -22.04
N GLU A 222 12.80 5.59 -21.09
CA GLU A 222 13.60 4.38 -20.91
C GLU A 222 12.77 3.13 -20.57
N ASP A 223 11.64 3.32 -19.86
CA ASP A 223 10.74 2.25 -19.46
C ASP A 223 9.41 2.29 -20.25
N ASP A 224 9.32 3.16 -21.25
CA ASP A 224 8.10 3.42 -22.02
C ASP A 224 6.89 3.79 -21.14
N GLN A 225 7.10 4.56 -20.06
CA GLN A 225 6.08 4.93 -19.09
C GLN A 225 5.84 6.44 -19.06
N VAL A 226 4.57 6.82 -19.07
CA VAL A 226 4.09 8.16 -18.74
C VAL A 226 3.11 8.06 -17.59
N TRP A 227 3.20 8.97 -16.63
CA TRP A 227 2.30 9.05 -15.49
C TRP A 227 1.64 10.40 -15.45
N TRP A 228 0.39 10.43 -15.07
CA TRP A 228 -0.36 11.64 -14.81
C TRP A 228 -0.64 11.82 -13.33
N LEU A 229 -0.93 13.05 -12.93
CA LEU A 229 -1.39 13.42 -11.60
C LEU A 229 -2.64 14.28 -11.73
N ILE A 230 -3.68 13.96 -10.97
CA ILE A 230 -4.87 14.80 -10.83
C ILE A 230 -5.11 15.11 -9.34
N VAL A 231 -5.38 16.37 -9.06
CA VAL A 231 -5.73 16.87 -7.73
C VAL A 231 -7.15 17.36 -7.78
N THR A 232 -7.97 16.83 -6.89
CA THR A 232 -9.39 17.18 -6.82
C THR A 232 -9.77 17.59 -5.39
N ARG A 233 -10.94 18.21 -5.26
CA ARG A 233 -11.53 18.62 -3.99
C ARG A 233 -12.98 18.15 -3.92
N LYS A 234 -13.41 17.62 -2.77
CA LYS A 234 -14.81 17.32 -2.50
C LYS A 234 -15.62 18.62 -2.46
N LEU A 235 -16.71 18.69 -3.21
CA LEU A 235 -17.68 19.78 -3.20
C LEU A 235 -18.55 19.78 -1.94
#